data_1da75efcd12b07065c7f2e36cc5b70ae
#
_entry.id   1da75efcd12b07065c7f2e36cc5b70ae
#
_cell.length_a   1.000
_cell.length_b   1.000
_cell.length_c   1.000
_cell.angle_alpha   90.00
_cell.angle_beta   90.00
_cell.angle_gamma   90.00
#
_symmetry.space_group_name_H-M   'P 1'
#
loop_
_entity.id
_entity.type
_entity.pdbx_description
1 polymer ?
#
loop_
_entity_poly.entity_id
_entity_poly.type
_entity_poly.pdbx_seq_one_letter_code
_entity_poly.pdbx_strand_id
1 'polypeptide(L)'
;MQDLASFIEQGASEYLPHISVDSVIFSFHAGAFQVLLLRMRDQVLYALPGGYVGKTEDLDKAAERILRERTGLGGIRLEQCGTFGDRNRTERKKGQDLIGVNLPEDSWILQRFISVGYYALVNYAAATPSPGPLDVECKWCPVNQLPPMIFDHREIVARALDTLRSLLDIKIPDAQLLSETFTMNELQQLYESILGRPLLRSNFQRKMLGLDILVRLEKKFSGGAHKAPYLYRFK
;
A
#
# COMPACT_ATOMS: atom_id res chain seq x y z
N MET A 1 3.47 25.43 -6.98
CA MET A 1 4.09 24.54 -5.98
C MET A 1 3.94 25.21 -4.63
N GLN A 2 3.13 24.65 -3.75
CA GLN A 2 3.13 25.10 -2.36
C GLN A 2 4.52 24.74 -1.80
N ASP A 3 5.26 25.75 -1.41
CA ASP A 3 6.54 25.62 -0.70
C ASP A 3 6.26 24.98 0.68
N LEU A 4 7.18 24.20 1.21
CA LEU A 4 7.06 23.59 2.55
C LEU A 4 6.73 24.64 3.63
N ALA A 5 7.31 25.83 3.52
CA ALA A 5 7.04 26.94 4.43
C ALA A 5 5.57 27.39 4.36
N SER A 6 5.03 27.57 3.17
CA SER A 6 3.62 27.90 2.94
C SER A 6 2.67 26.82 3.43
N PHE A 7 3.02 25.54 3.23
CA PHE A 7 2.26 24.41 3.76
C PHE A 7 2.22 24.40 5.30
N ILE A 8 3.34 24.69 5.96
CA ILE A 8 3.41 24.73 7.43
C ILE A 8 2.60 25.91 7.97
N GLU A 9 2.68 27.07 7.33
CA GLU A 9 1.99 28.29 7.76
C GLU A 9 0.46 28.16 7.61
N GLN A 10 -0.01 27.63 6.50
CA GLN A 10 -1.44 27.56 6.16
C GLN A 10 -2.14 26.32 6.72
N GLY A 11 -1.40 25.25 6.98
CA GLY A 11 -1.98 23.95 7.31
C GLY A 11 -2.89 23.94 8.54
N ALA A 12 -2.60 24.74 9.56
CA ALA A 12 -3.48 24.87 10.73
C ALA A 12 -4.87 25.42 10.39
N SER A 13 -4.98 26.24 9.33
CA SER A 13 -6.24 26.78 8.86
C SER A 13 -6.98 25.84 7.90
N GLU A 14 -6.28 24.99 7.16
CA GLU A 14 -6.81 24.13 6.10
C GLU A 14 -7.20 22.73 6.58
N TYR A 15 -6.40 22.15 7.50
CA TYR A 15 -6.56 20.77 7.91
C TYR A 15 -7.25 20.60 9.27
N LEU A 16 -7.92 19.46 9.45
CA LEU A 16 -8.41 19.04 10.75
C LEU A 16 -7.21 18.76 11.68
N PRO A 17 -7.24 19.28 12.94
CA PRO A 17 -6.15 19.03 13.87
C PRO A 17 -6.10 17.53 14.24
N HIS A 18 -4.87 17.01 14.36
CA HIS A 18 -4.58 15.70 14.94
C HIS A 18 -5.12 14.48 14.15
N ILE A 19 -5.57 14.64 12.91
CA ILE A 19 -6.02 13.54 12.05
C ILE A 19 -5.16 13.50 10.79
N SER A 20 -4.61 12.31 10.50
CA SER A 20 -3.89 11.99 9.27
C SER A 20 -4.43 10.72 8.62
N VAL A 21 -4.04 10.51 7.38
CA VAL A 21 -4.30 9.29 6.61
C VAL A 21 -2.98 8.75 6.11
N ASP A 22 -2.80 7.43 6.18
CA ASP A 22 -1.68 6.71 5.58
C ASP A 22 -2.21 5.55 4.73
N SER A 23 -1.76 5.43 3.48
CA SER A 23 -2.25 4.45 2.52
C SER A 23 -1.20 3.40 2.18
N VAL A 24 -1.55 2.13 2.35
CA VAL A 24 -0.72 0.96 2.02
C VAL A 24 -1.14 0.44 0.65
N ILE A 25 -0.38 0.72 -0.39
CA ILE A 25 -0.67 0.28 -1.74
C ILE A 25 0.15 -0.95 -2.04
N PHE A 26 -0.54 -2.08 -2.20
CA PHE A 26 0.07 -3.37 -2.51
C PHE A 26 -0.01 -3.69 -3.98
N SER A 27 1.00 -4.43 -4.47
CA SER A 27 1.02 -5.01 -5.80
C SER A 27 1.77 -6.34 -5.81
N PHE A 28 1.66 -7.09 -6.90
CA PHE A 28 2.41 -8.33 -7.12
C PHE A 28 3.19 -8.24 -8.41
N HIS A 29 4.51 -8.41 -8.34
CA HIS A 29 5.37 -8.38 -9.51
C HIS A 29 6.61 -9.27 -9.30
N ALA A 30 7.03 -9.95 -10.35
CA ALA A 30 8.23 -10.82 -10.36
C ALA A 30 8.26 -11.83 -9.20
N GLY A 31 7.11 -12.41 -8.85
CA GLY A 31 6.99 -13.40 -7.77
C GLY A 31 7.02 -12.83 -6.35
N ALA A 32 7.06 -11.51 -6.19
CA ALA A 32 7.09 -10.83 -4.90
C ALA A 32 5.84 -9.98 -4.67
N PHE A 33 5.26 -10.05 -3.47
CA PHE A 33 4.24 -9.13 -3.01
C PHE A 33 4.93 -7.88 -2.46
N GLN A 34 4.54 -6.71 -2.95
CA GLN A 34 5.26 -5.46 -2.76
C GLN A 34 4.33 -4.38 -2.22
N VAL A 35 4.90 -3.40 -1.55
CA VAL A 35 4.23 -2.17 -1.11
C VAL A 35 4.92 -0.95 -1.70
N LEU A 36 4.12 0.04 -2.07
CA LEU A 36 4.61 1.33 -2.57
C LEU A 36 5.04 2.19 -1.40
N LEU A 37 6.30 2.63 -1.42
CA LEU A 37 6.88 3.54 -0.44
C LEU A 37 7.39 4.80 -1.12
N LEU A 38 7.39 5.88 -0.38
CA LEU A 38 7.88 7.18 -0.78
C LEU A 38 9.14 7.55 0.02
N ARG A 39 10.04 8.27 -0.60
CA ARG A 39 11.17 8.89 0.10
C ARG A 39 11.12 10.38 -0.13
N MET A 40 11.03 11.12 0.97
CA MET A 40 11.06 12.58 0.94
C MET A 40 12.47 13.09 0.58
N ARG A 41 12.54 14.32 0.08
CA ARG A 41 13.81 14.99 -0.20
C ARG A 41 14.67 15.03 1.07
N ASP A 42 15.96 14.78 0.88
CA ASP A 42 16.99 14.82 1.95
C ASP A 42 16.76 13.83 3.12
N GLN A 43 15.89 12.82 2.91
CA GLN A 43 15.60 11.78 3.89
C GLN A 43 16.15 10.41 3.46
N VAL A 44 16.60 9.63 4.43
CA VAL A 44 17.02 8.23 4.25
C VAL A 44 15.89 7.25 4.59
N LEU A 45 14.89 7.71 5.34
CA LEU A 45 13.74 6.92 5.77
C LEU A 45 12.63 6.97 4.70
N TYR A 46 11.91 5.87 4.60
CA TYR A 46 10.76 5.75 3.73
C TYR A 46 9.44 5.99 4.48
N ALA A 47 8.43 6.42 3.75
CA ALA A 47 7.10 6.67 4.26
C ALA A 47 6.04 5.97 3.40
N LEU A 48 4.85 5.76 3.97
CA LEU A 48 3.65 5.50 3.19
C LEU A 48 3.16 6.79 2.52
N PRO A 49 2.43 6.69 1.40
CA PRO A 49 1.63 7.81 0.91
C PRO A 49 0.67 8.27 2.01
N GLY A 50 0.96 9.41 2.62
CA GLY A 50 0.20 9.92 3.75
C GLY A 50 0.06 11.44 3.71
N GLY A 51 -0.88 11.96 4.50
CA GLY A 51 -1.17 13.39 4.59
C GLY A 51 -2.31 13.70 5.57
N TYR A 52 -2.81 14.92 5.51
CA TYR A 52 -3.76 15.47 6.46
C TYR A 52 -5.15 15.62 5.83
N VAL A 53 -6.17 15.51 6.65
CA VAL A 53 -7.57 15.61 6.25
C VAL A 53 -7.98 17.08 6.24
N GLY A 54 -8.51 17.57 5.13
CA GLY A 54 -9.02 18.94 5.02
C GLY A 54 -10.27 19.15 5.85
N LYS A 55 -10.50 20.39 6.31
CA LYS A 55 -11.65 20.75 7.16
C LYS A 55 -13.02 20.57 6.48
N THR A 56 -13.02 20.53 5.15
CA THR A 56 -14.25 20.52 4.33
C THR A 56 -14.40 19.28 3.46
N GLU A 57 -13.62 18.23 3.72
CA GLU A 57 -13.68 16.99 2.93
C GLU A 57 -13.97 15.77 3.82
N ASP A 58 -14.58 14.76 3.21
CA ASP A 58 -14.79 13.47 3.84
C ASP A 58 -13.47 12.69 3.92
N LEU A 59 -13.35 11.82 4.92
CA LEU A 59 -12.13 11.05 5.19
C LEU A 59 -11.69 10.19 3.99
N ASP A 60 -12.65 9.52 3.32
CA ASP A 60 -12.34 8.69 2.16
C ASP A 60 -11.89 9.56 0.96
N LYS A 61 -12.45 10.77 0.81
CA LYS A 61 -12.01 11.73 -0.20
C LYS A 61 -10.64 12.30 0.09
N ALA A 62 -10.32 12.55 1.35
CA ALA A 62 -8.97 12.91 1.77
C ALA A 62 -7.97 11.82 1.39
N ALA A 63 -8.28 10.55 1.66
CA ALA A 63 -7.42 9.42 1.31
C ALA A 63 -7.18 9.32 -0.21
N GLU A 64 -8.22 9.44 -1.04
CA GLU A 64 -8.11 9.46 -2.51
C GLU A 64 -7.27 10.65 -3.01
N ARG A 65 -7.49 11.85 -2.48
CA ARG A 65 -6.73 13.06 -2.83
C ARG A 65 -5.26 12.91 -2.47
N ILE A 66 -4.98 12.52 -1.22
CA ILE A 66 -3.61 12.34 -0.71
C ILE A 66 -2.85 11.31 -1.56
N LEU A 67 -3.47 10.16 -1.84
CA LEU A 67 -2.84 9.15 -2.69
C LEU A 67 -2.45 9.73 -4.06
N ARG A 68 -3.38 10.44 -4.71
CA ARG A 68 -3.13 11.07 -6.01
C ARG A 68 -2.03 12.14 -5.96
N GLU A 69 -2.04 13.00 -4.95
CA GLU A 69 -1.03 14.06 -4.77
C GLU A 69 0.37 13.51 -4.52
N ARG A 70 0.46 12.42 -3.73
CA ARG A 70 1.73 11.83 -3.34
C ARG A 70 2.31 10.86 -4.36
N THR A 71 1.49 10.26 -5.20
CA THR A 71 1.92 9.15 -6.07
C THR A 71 1.47 9.28 -7.52
N GLY A 72 0.62 10.25 -7.85
CA GLY A 72 -0.02 10.34 -9.16
C GLY A 72 -1.10 9.28 -9.42
N LEU A 73 -1.26 8.29 -8.54
CA LEU A 73 -2.25 7.23 -8.70
C LEU A 73 -3.65 7.72 -8.34
N GLY A 74 -4.63 7.42 -9.19
CA GLY A 74 -6.03 7.79 -8.97
C GLY A 74 -7.00 6.69 -9.42
N GLY A 75 -8.27 6.82 -9.01
CA GLY A 75 -9.32 5.85 -9.35
C GLY A 75 -9.16 4.50 -8.64
N ILE A 76 -8.37 4.44 -7.58
CA ILE A 76 -8.09 3.24 -6.80
C ILE A 76 -9.06 3.18 -5.61
N ARG A 77 -9.72 2.05 -5.43
CA ARG A 77 -10.57 1.80 -4.27
C ARG A 77 -9.70 1.56 -3.05
N LEU A 78 -9.79 2.47 -2.08
CA LEU A 78 -9.14 2.38 -0.78
C LEU A 78 -10.11 1.77 0.25
N GLU A 79 -9.59 0.91 1.12
CA GLU A 79 -10.34 0.30 2.23
C GLU A 79 -9.59 0.54 3.55
N GLN A 80 -10.32 0.84 4.60
CA GLN A 80 -9.71 1.06 5.91
C GLN A 80 -9.18 -0.25 6.49
N CYS A 81 -7.96 -0.22 7.06
CA CYS A 81 -7.37 -1.37 7.76
C CYS A 81 -7.23 -1.14 9.26
N GLY A 82 -7.43 0.08 9.75
CA GLY A 82 -7.39 0.39 11.17
C GLY A 82 -7.05 1.83 11.49
N THR A 83 -7.05 2.13 12.77
CA THR A 83 -6.68 3.45 13.31
C THR A 83 -5.46 3.30 14.21
N PHE A 84 -4.49 4.19 14.04
CA PHE A 84 -3.19 4.16 14.69
C PHE A 84 -3.05 5.40 15.59
N GLY A 85 -3.15 5.19 16.88
CA GLY A 85 -3.20 6.28 17.86
C GLY A 85 -2.31 6.06 19.07
N ASP A 86 -1.23 5.27 18.98
CA ASP A 86 -0.27 5.13 20.07
C ASP A 86 0.27 6.50 20.49
N ARG A 87 0.41 6.73 21.79
CA ARG A 87 0.85 8.03 22.32
C ARG A 87 2.25 8.45 21.84
N ASN A 88 3.09 7.48 21.48
CA ASN A 88 4.47 7.68 21.07
C ASN A 88 4.69 7.57 19.57
N ARG A 89 3.62 7.33 18.75
CA ARG A 89 3.77 7.11 17.32
C ARG A 89 4.48 8.25 16.57
N THR A 90 4.27 9.46 17.01
CA THR A 90 4.91 10.66 16.47
C THR A 90 5.68 11.37 17.58
N GLU A 91 6.90 10.92 17.86
CA GLU A 91 7.77 11.62 18.77
C GLU A 91 8.22 12.95 18.15
N ARG A 92 8.00 14.04 18.87
CA ARG A 92 8.25 15.43 18.43
C ARG A 92 9.66 15.64 17.87
N LYS A 93 10.69 15.12 18.56
CA LYS A 93 12.07 15.25 18.12
C LYS A 93 12.29 14.61 16.75
N LYS A 94 11.70 13.44 16.54
CA LYS A 94 11.74 12.76 15.23
C LYS A 94 10.99 13.52 14.16
N GLY A 95 9.91 14.23 14.51
CA GLY A 95 9.17 15.09 13.58
C GLY A 95 10.02 16.29 13.09
N GLN A 96 10.73 16.96 13.98
CA GLN A 96 11.64 18.06 13.60
C GLN A 96 12.78 17.58 12.71
N ASP A 97 13.39 16.43 13.06
CA ASP A 97 14.48 15.84 12.27
C ASP A 97 14.00 15.45 10.85
N LEU A 98 12.75 14.99 10.73
CA LEU A 98 12.15 14.62 9.45
C LEU A 98 11.82 15.81 8.55
N ILE A 99 11.37 16.92 9.13
CA ILE A 99 11.01 18.11 8.36
C ILE A 99 12.28 18.89 7.96
N GLY A 100 13.39 18.73 8.71
CA GLY A 100 14.66 19.41 8.44
C GLY A 100 14.63 20.90 8.70
N VAL A 101 13.57 21.41 9.35
CA VAL A 101 13.38 22.82 9.70
C VAL A 101 13.12 22.92 11.20
N ASN A 102 13.79 23.88 11.84
CA ASN A 102 13.54 24.16 13.25
C ASN A 102 12.22 24.90 13.41
N LEU A 103 11.17 24.20 13.85
CA LEU A 103 9.82 24.74 14.02
C LEU A 103 9.55 25.07 15.49
N PRO A 104 8.68 26.07 15.75
CA PRO A 104 8.18 26.34 17.10
C PRO A 104 7.56 25.09 17.73
N GLU A 105 7.67 25.00 19.05
CA GLU A 105 7.19 23.83 19.78
C GLU A 105 5.69 23.60 19.68
N ASP A 106 4.89 24.61 19.48
CA ASP A 106 3.45 24.61 19.29
C ASP A 106 3.01 24.44 17.84
N SER A 107 3.96 24.29 16.91
CA SER A 107 3.63 24.06 15.50
C SER A 107 2.70 22.87 15.35
N TRP A 108 1.60 23.08 14.61
CA TRP A 108 0.54 22.08 14.42
C TRP A 108 1.08 20.75 13.86
N ILE A 109 2.04 20.80 12.95
CA ILE A 109 2.62 19.63 12.27
C ILE A 109 3.46 18.75 13.21
N LEU A 110 3.93 19.31 14.34
CA LEU A 110 4.70 18.61 15.37
C LEU A 110 3.81 18.00 16.46
N GLN A 111 2.52 18.24 16.40
CA GLN A 111 1.57 17.69 17.35
C GLN A 111 1.35 16.19 17.11
N ARG A 112 0.79 15.52 18.09
CA ARG A 112 0.41 14.11 17.96
C ARG A 112 -0.77 13.97 17.02
N PHE A 113 -0.64 13.10 16.01
CA PHE A 113 -1.71 12.73 15.10
C PHE A 113 -2.20 11.31 15.35
N ILE A 114 -3.50 11.10 15.16
CA ILE A 114 -4.09 9.78 14.99
C ILE A 114 -4.20 9.56 13.49
N SER A 115 -3.65 8.46 12.98
CA SER A 115 -3.73 8.13 11.57
C SER A 115 -4.80 7.07 11.31
N VAL A 116 -5.59 7.30 10.26
CA VAL A 116 -6.47 6.28 9.69
C VAL A 116 -5.73 5.59 8.55
N GLY A 117 -5.46 4.30 8.74
CA GLY A 117 -4.78 3.48 7.75
C GLY A 117 -5.74 2.94 6.70
N TYR A 118 -5.39 3.13 5.45
CA TYR A 118 -6.06 2.55 4.29
C TYR A 118 -5.16 1.56 3.57
N TYR A 119 -5.74 0.64 2.80
CA TYR A 119 -4.99 -0.19 1.88
C TYR A 119 -5.72 -0.34 0.55
N ALA A 120 -4.96 -0.67 -0.48
CA ALA A 120 -5.47 -1.04 -1.79
C ALA A 120 -4.58 -2.08 -2.46
N LEU A 121 -5.17 -2.81 -3.39
CA LEU A 121 -4.50 -3.74 -4.28
C LEU A 121 -4.52 -3.15 -5.69
N VAL A 122 -3.37 -3.07 -6.34
CA VAL A 122 -3.25 -2.50 -7.69
C VAL A 122 -2.46 -3.42 -8.61
N ASN A 123 -2.84 -3.44 -9.88
CA ASN A 123 -2.05 -4.12 -10.90
C ASN A 123 -0.74 -3.38 -11.13
N TYR A 124 0.39 -4.08 -11.01
CA TYR A 124 1.72 -3.49 -11.15
C TYR A 124 1.93 -2.81 -12.52
N ALA A 125 1.48 -3.46 -13.60
CA ALA A 125 1.66 -2.94 -14.96
C ALA A 125 0.81 -1.70 -15.24
N ALA A 126 -0.32 -1.55 -14.56
CA ALA A 126 -1.21 -0.39 -14.69
C ALA A 126 -0.83 0.76 -13.74
N ALA A 127 -0.06 0.47 -12.69
CA ALA A 127 0.32 1.45 -11.68
C ALA A 127 1.69 2.04 -12.00
N THR A 128 1.70 3.27 -12.49
CA THR A 128 2.92 4.07 -12.76
C THR A 128 3.04 5.20 -11.76
N PRO A 129 3.46 4.92 -10.51
CA PRO A 129 3.57 5.95 -9.49
C PRO A 129 4.69 6.95 -9.82
N SER A 130 4.41 8.21 -9.57
CA SER A 130 5.38 9.31 -9.68
C SER A 130 5.40 10.09 -8.37
N PRO A 131 6.60 10.52 -7.90
CA PRO A 131 6.70 11.24 -6.64
C PRO A 131 5.98 12.59 -6.71
N GLY A 132 5.28 12.93 -5.63
CA GLY A 132 4.69 14.25 -5.43
C GLY A 132 5.73 15.34 -5.17
N PRO A 133 5.32 16.59 -4.97
CA PRO A 133 6.25 17.73 -4.82
C PRO A 133 7.21 17.62 -3.62
N LEU A 134 6.83 16.88 -2.59
CA LEU A 134 7.64 16.69 -1.37
C LEU A 134 8.55 15.46 -1.43
N ASP A 135 8.36 14.60 -2.42
CA ASP A 135 9.03 13.32 -2.54
C ASP A 135 10.05 13.33 -3.69
N VAL A 136 11.07 12.51 -3.58
CA VAL A 136 12.08 12.32 -4.64
C VAL A 136 12.01 10.95 -5.26
N GLU A 137 11.32 10.02 -4.63
CA GLU A 137 11.23 8.63 -5.09
C GLU A 137 9.91 7.98 -4.70
N CYS A 138 9.32 7.25 -5.65
CA CYS A 138 8.32 6.22 -5.41
C CYS A 138 8.95 4.86 -5.69
N LYS A 139 8.91 3.95 -4.72
CA LYS A 139 9.58 2.66 -4.81
C LYS A 139 8.69 1.51 -4.38
N TRP A 140 8.61 0.49 -5.22
CA TRP A 140 8.03 -0.79 -4.84
C TRP A 140 9.04 -1.60 -4.02
N CYS A 141 8.66 -1.98 -2.81
CA CYS A 141 9.50 -2.75 -1.89
C CYS A 141 8.82 -4.06 -1.52
N PRO A 142 9.52 -5.21 -1.54
CA PRO A 142 8.96 -6.47 -1.05
C PRO A 142 8.51 -6.32 0.42
N VAL A 143 7.31 -6.80 0.74
CA VAL A 143 6.73 -6.65 2.10
C VAL A 143 7.55 -7.33 3.19
N ASN A 144 8.36 -8.32 2.84
CA ASN A 144 9.27 -9.02 3.76
C ASN A 144 10.67 -8.39 3.87
N GLN A 145 10.96 -7.32 3.10
CA GLN A 145 12.26 -6.64 3.07
C GLN A 145 12.07 -5.11 3.08
N LEU A 146 11.22 -4.63 3.99
CA LEU A 146 10.96 -3.19 4.13
C LEU A 146 12.21 -2.44 4.59
N PRO A 147 12.55 -1.32 3.94
CA PRO A 147 13.60 -0.42 4.42
C PRO A 147 13.21 0.22 5.76
N PRO A 148 14.12 0.95 6.41
CA PRO A 148 13.77 1.79 7.55
C PRO A 148 12.67 2.80 7.17
N MET A 149 11.65 2.90 8.03
CA MET A 149 10.46 3.73 7.78
C MET A 149 10.29 4.74 8.91
N ILE A 150 9.61 5.86 8.61
CA ILE A 150 9.24 6.86 9.60
C ILE A 150 8.16 6.33 10.54
N PHE A 151 8.08 6.89 11.72
CA PHE A 151 7.03 6.66 12.71
C PHE A 151 6.68 5.17 12.89
N ASP A 152 5.39 4.88 12.92
CA ASP A 152 4.79 3.55 12.99
C ASP A 152 4.34 2.99 11.63
N HIS A 153 4.83 3.54 10.52
CA HIS A 153 4.39 3.13 9.17
C HIS A 153 4.63 1.65 8.89
N ARG A 154 5.65 1.05 9.49
CA ARG A 154 5.87 -0.41 9.42
C ARG A 154 4.73 -1.21 10.06
N GLU A 155 4.16 -0.72 11.16
CA GLU A 155 3.02 -1.34 11.84
C GLU A 155 1.74 -1.19 11.03
N ILE A 156 1.57 -0.04 10.34
CA ILE A 156 0.45 0.19 9.42
C ILE A 156 0.51 -0.83 8.27
N VAL A 157 1.69 -1.05 7.66
CA VAL A 157 1.88 -2.09 6.62
C VAL A 157 1.54 -3.48 7.16
N ALA A 158 2.03 -3.83 8.35
CA ALA A 158 1.76 -5.12 8.97
C ALA A 158 0.25 -5.33 9.20
N ARG A 159 -0.45 -4.33 9.72
CA ARG A 159 -1.90 -4.37 9.96
C ARG A 159 -2.68 -4.52 8.66
N ALA A 160 -2.34 -3.75 7.62
CA ALA A 160 -2.95 -3.85 6.31
C ALA A 160 -2.76 -5.25 5.69
N LEU A 161 -1.55 -5.81 5.82
CA LEU A 161 -1.23 -7.16 5.35
C LEU A 161 -2.03 -8.24 6.10
N ASP A 162 -2.21 -8.11 7.42
CA ASP A 162 -3.00 -9.06 8.21
C ASP A 162 -4.50 -8.94 7.89
N THR A 163 -5.00 -7.73 7.63
CA THR A 163 -6.37 -7.51 7.14
C THR A 163 -6.57 -8.20 5.79
N LEU A 164 -5.64 -8.01 4.84
CA LEU A 164 -5.69 -8.68 3.55
C LEU A 164 -5.65 -10.21 3.69
N ARG A 165 -4.77 -10.74 4.53
CA ARG A 165 -4.64 -12.19 4.78
C ARG A 165 -5.94 -12.82 5.27
N SER A 166 -6.69 -12.12 6.13
CA SER A 166 -7.99 -12.58 6.64
C SER A 166 -9.09 -12.60 5.57
N LEU A 167 -8.95 -11.80 4.51
CA LEU A 167 -9.92 -11.64 3.42
C LEU A 167 -9.39 -12.15 2.07
N LEU A 168 -8.30 -12.90 2.05
CA LEU A 168 -7.53 -13.22 0.86
C LEU A 168 -8.36 -13.84 -0.26
N ASP A 169 -9.16 -14.85 0.07
CA ASP A 169 -9.98 -15.58 -0.91
C ASP A 169 -11.12 -14.71 -1.51
N ILE A 170 -11.46 -13.61 -0.84
CA ILE A 170 -12.49 -12.65 -1.30
C ILE A 170 -11.87 -11.54 -2.13
N LYS A 171 -10.71 -11.02 -1.69
CA LYS A 171 -10.09 -9.81 -2.27
C LYS A 171 -9.28 -10.10 -3.53
N ILE A 172 -8.62 -11.26 -3.61
CA ILE A 172 -7.74 -11.57 -4.74
C ILE A 172 -8.47 -11.70 -6.08
N PRO A 173 -9.67 -12.29 -6.17
CA PRO A 173 -10.39 -12.36 -7.44
C PRO A 173 -10.61 -11.00 -8.10
N ASP A 174 -10.96 -9.98 -7.33
CA ASP A 174 -11.28 -8.63 -7.82
C ASP A 174 -10.05 -7.73 -8.05
N ALA A 175 -8.90 -8.12 -7.50
CA ALA A 175 -7.74 -7.23 -7.39
C ALA A 175 -6.87 -7.13 -8.66
N GLN A 176 -7.10 -7.97 -9.66
CA GLN A 176 -6.33 -8.01 -10.93
C GLN A 176 -4.79 -8.02 -10.74
N LEU A 177 -4.32 -8.66 -9.66
CA LEU A 177 -2.89 -8.74 -9.34
C LEU A 177 -2.11 -9.68 -10.27
N LEU A 178 -2.79 -10.55 -10.97
CA LEU A 178 -2.25 -11.44 -12.02
C LEU A 178 -2.72 -10.96 -13.39
N SER A 179 -2.12 -11.53 -14.43
CA SER A 179 -2.63 -11.39 -15.79
C SER A 179 -4.07 -11.92 -15.89
N GLU A 180 -4.83 -11.47 -16.89
CA GLU A 180 -6.21 -11.92 -17.12
C GLU A 180 -6.33 -13.46 -17.14
N THR A 181 -5.30 -14.12 -17.68
CA THR A 181 -5.17 -15.58 -17.63
C THR A 181 -3.87 -15.96 -16.93
N PHE A 182 -3.93 -16.91 -16.04
CA PHE A 182 -2.80 -17.37 -15.22
C PHE A 182 -2.82 -18.88 -15.01
N THR A 183 -1.69 -19.44 -14.62
CA THR A 183 -1.57 -20.84 -14.20
C THR A 183 -1.87 -20.98 -12.71
N MET A 184 -2.24 -22.20 -12.27
CA MET A 184 -2.40 -22.51 -10.84
C MET A 184 -1.10 -22.26 -10.05
N ASN A 185 0.07 -22.38 -10.68
CA ASN A 185 1.34 -22.09 -10.05
C ASN A 185 1.54 -20.58 -9.80
N GLU A 186 1.19 -19.73 -10.77
CA GLU A 186 1.26 -18.27 -10.62
C GLU A 186 0.31 -17.79 -9.52
N LEU A 187 -0.91 -18.36 -9.45
CA LEU A 187 -1.84 -18.08 -8.36
C LEU A 187 -1.30 -18.54 -7.00
N GLN A 188 -0.70 -19.73 -6.94
CA GLN A 188 -0.08 -20.23 -5.70
C GLN A 188 1.06 -19.33 -5.24
N GLN A 189 1.93 -18.89 -6.13
CA GLN A 189 3.03 -17.97 -5.82
C GLN A 189 2.51 -16.64 -5.25
N LEU A 190 1.44 -16.07 -5.80
CA LEU A 190 0.79 -14.89 -5.25
C LEU A 190 0.34 -15.14 -3.80
N TYR A 191 -0.39 -16.23 -3.55
CA TYR A 191 -0.85 -16.57 -2.20
C TYR A 191 0.30 -16.80 -1.21
N GLU A 192 1.33 -17.53 -1.63
CA GLU A 192 2.54 -17.78 -0.82
C GLU A 192 3.27 -16.49 -0.46
N SER A 193 3.38 -15.57 -1.42
CA SER A 193 4.04 -14.29 -1.21
C SER A 193 3.30 -13.38 -0.21
N ILE A 194 1.95 -13.40 -0.21
CA ILE A 194 1.11 -12.67 0.73
C ILE A 194 1.14 -13.33 2.12
N LEU A 195 1.04 -14.66 2.16
CA LEU A 195 1.02 -15.42 3.41
C LEU A 195 2.40 -15.51 4.07
N GLY A 196 3.47 -15.28 3.31
CA GLY A 196 4.85 -15.38 3.80
C GLY A 196 5.29 -16.82 4.11
N ARG A 197 4.63 -17.84 3.53
CA ARG A 197 4.94 -19.24 3.76
C ARG A 197 4.57 -20.10 2.55
N PRO A 198 5.28 -21.22 2.33
CA PRO A 198 4.94 -22.15 1.25
C PRO A 198 3.61 -22.86 1.51
N LEU A 199 2.94 -23.25 0.43
CA LEU A 199 1.69 -24.00 0.45
C LEU A 199 1.87 -25.34 -0.24
N LEU A 200 1.20 -26.39 0.29
CA LEU A 200 1.22 -27.69 -0.33
C LEU A 200 0.38 -27.65 -1.62
N ARG A 201 1.00 -27.88 -2.77
CA ARG A 201 0.41 -27.72 -4.11
C ARG A 201 -0.96 -28.42 -4.26
N SER A 202 -1.05 -29.67 -3.82
CA SER A 202 -2.29 -30.46 -3.91
C SER A 202 -3.43 -29.86 -3.08
N ASN A 203 -3.10 -29.40 -1.86
CA ASN A 203 -4.08 -28.78 -0.96
C ASN A 203 -4.53 -27.42 -1.49
N PHE A 204 -3.60 -26.62 -1.98
CA PHE A 204 -3.89 -25.32 -2.58
C PHE A 204 -4.80 -25.46 -3.81
N GLN A 205 -4.42 -26.34 -4.74
CA GLN A 205 -5.23 -26.59 -5.94
C GLN A 205 -6.65 -27.08 -5.58
N ARG A 206 -6.77 -28.02 -4.64
CA ARG A 206 -8.07 -28.50 -4.18
C ARG A 206 -8.92 -27.38 -3.56
N LYS A 207 -8.29 -26.52 -2.73
CA LYS A 207 -8.95 -25.36 -2.14
C LYS A 207 -9.48 -24.42 -3.23
N MET A 208 -8.61 -23.98 -4.15
CA MET A 208 -8.97 -23.01 -5.18
C MET A 208 -10.07 -23.50 -6.12
N LEU A 209 -10.04 -24.79 -6.50
CA LEU A 209 -11.09 -25.38 -7.31
C LEU A 209 -12.41 -25.55 -6.53
N GLY A 210 -12.34 -25.78 -5.22
CA GLY A 210 -13.51 -25.91 -4.35
C GLY A 210 -14.20 -24.58 -4.02
N LEU A 211 -13.50 -23.44 -4.16
CA LEU A 211 -14.11 -22.12 -3.96
C LEU A 211 -15.01 -21.68 -5.12
N ASP A 212 -14.97 -22.39 -6.24
CA ASP A 212 -15.77 -22.09 -7.45
C ASP A 212 -15.59 -20.67 -8.01
N ILE A 213 -14.43 -20.04 -7.77
CA ILE A 213 -14.06 -18.70 -8.25
C ILE A 213 -13.25 -18.70 -9.54
N LEU A 214 -12.91 -19.88 -10.07
CA LEU A 214 -12.04 -20.04 -11.23
C LEU A 214 -12.76 -20.70 -12.41
N VAL A 215 -12.52 -20.15 -13.61
CA VAL A 215 -12.82 -20.80 -14.88
C VAL A 215 -11.54 -21.43 -15.42
N ARG A 216 -11.55 -22.76 -15.65
CA ARG A 216 -10.44 -23.45 -16.31
C ARG A 216 -10.52 -23.25 -17.83
N LEU A 217 -9.42 -22.84 -18.42
CA LEU A 217 -9.25 -22.64 -19.86
C LEU A 217 -8.40 -23.76 -20.46
N GLU A 218 -7.95 -23.56 -21.70
CA GLU A 218 -7.05 -24.46 -22.41
C GLU A 218 -5.64 -24.50 -21.77
N LYS A 219 -4.81 -25.41 -22.27
CA LYS A 219 -3.42 -25.54 -21.79
C LYS A 219 -2.52 -24.48 -22.40
N LYS A 220 -1.61 -23.94 -21.57
CA LYS A 220 -0.54 -23.04 -22.01
C LYS A 220 0.55 -23.84 -22.70
N PHE A 221 0.54 -23.92 -24.03
CA PHE A 221 1.62 -24.55 -24.80
C PHE A 221 2.87 -23.66 -24.82
N SER A 222 3.94 -24.12 -24.18
CA SER A 222 5.25 -23.43 -24.11
C SER A 222 6.37 -24.12 -24.88
N GLY A 223 6.06 -25.14 -25.68
CA GLY A 223 7.05 -25.88 -26.50
C GLY A 223 8.02 -26.78 -25.72
N GLY A 224 7.86 -26.94 -24.42
CA GLY A 224 8.74 -27.76 -23.57
C GLY A 224 8.29 -29.20 -23.42
N ALA A 225 9.21 -30.09 -23.02
CA ALA A 225 8.99 -31.53 -22.80
C ALA A 225 8.03 -31.88 -21.63
N HIS A 226 7.62 -30.90 -20.83
CA HIS A 226 6.75 -31.11 -19.69
C HIS A 226 5.27 -30.91 -20.05
N LYS A 227 4.39 -31.63 -19.34
CA LYS A 227 2.94 -31.54 -19.49
C LYS A 227 2.48 -30.09 -19.30
N ALA A 228 1.99 -29.45 -20.38
CA ALA A 228 1.54 -28.06 -20.37
C ALA A 228 0.50 -27.80 -19.27
N PRO A 229 0.66 -26.78 -18.44
CA PRO A 229 -0.31 -26.42 -17.39
C PRO A 229 -1.60 -25.86 -17.99
N TYR A 230 -2.71 -26.05 -17.30
CA TYR A 230 -3.95 -25.35 -17.64
C TYR A 230 -3.87 -23.87 -17.26
N LEU A 231 -4.46 -23.04 -18.08
CA LEU A 231 -4.74 -21.65 -17.78
C LEU A 231 -6.06 -21.54 -17.02
N TYR A 232 -6.17 -20.53 -16.20
CA TYR A 232 -7.34 -20.17 -15.42
C TYR A 232 -7.56 -18.66 -15.53
N ARG A 233 -8.81 -18.25 -15.31
CA ARG A 233 -9.17 -16.86 -15.02
C ARG A 233 -10.16 -16.85 -13.86
N PHE A 234 -10.27 -15.72 -13.17
CA PHE A 234 -11.36 -15.51 -12.23
C PHE A 234 -12.70 -15.38 -12.96
N LYS A 235 -13.80 -15.75 -12.29
CA LYS A 235 -15.16 -15.64 -12.82
C LYS A 235 -15.61 -14.19 -12.97
#